data_51b0ff09777f9e9d5893aeff9de44719
#
_entry.id   51b0ff09777f9e9d5893aeff9de44719
#
_cell.length_a   1.000
_cell.length_b   1.000
_cell.length_c   1.000
_cell.angle_alpha   90.00
_cell.angle_beta   90.00
_cell.angle_gamma   90.00
#
_symmetry.space_group_name_H-M   'P 1'
#
loop_
_entity.id
_entity.type
_entity.pdbx_description
1 polymer ?
#
loop_
_entity_poly.entity_id
_entity_poly.type
_entity_poly.pdbx_seq_one_letter_code
_entity_poly.pdbx_strand_id
1 'polypeptide(L)'
;MKDPHAERRNAKTRSIEQALARIGEPITEAQAQRLRTIEDCECKEGMFALATNRRRLFAGAGFIATVGMTAMLPRAAAAKAPPGAVEYPVQVDSTKEPGRMMGADGGYGSRSQFETAVRWINPPHTAGFSPLQSLYGTITPAGLHYERHHAGIPNIDPSQHRLIIHGMVDRPMKYSLDDLKRFPTVSRTYFLECSGTTGSEIMKPTEPTVQRTHGLVSTSEWTGVPLATLVKQTGLKPGAAWMLAEGADAAVMTRSVPIDKCLSDALIVFAQNGEAIRPEQGYPMRLFLPGWEGNISIKWLRRLEVSDKPFYTREETSKYTDLVTTSGKARIFTFTMEAKSVITFPSGEMRLPGPGFYEVTGLAWSGRGKIARVEISTDSGKSWALASLQEPVLPISQTRFRFPWIWDGGPAVIQSRATDETGYAQPTHQQLIAERGPLESGSLFYHMNAIQSWGIAEDGSVKNVHTLG
;
A
#
# COMPACT_ATOMS: atom_id res chain seq x y z
N MET A 1 44.22 -26.61 -29.89
CA MET A 1 43.20 -25.60 -29.35
C MET A 1 42.77 -26.12 -28.00
N LYS A 2 43.07 -25.40 -26.93
CA LYS A 2 42.62 -25.77 -25.57
C LYS A 2 41.13 -25.46 -25.42
N ASP A 3 40.39 -26.40 -24.86
CA ASP A 3 38.94 -26.24 -24.65
C ASP A 3 38.65 -25.14 -23.62
N PRO A 4 38.02 -24.02 -24.01
CA PRO A 4 37.74 -22.93 -23.10
C PRO A 4 36.72 -23.30 -21.99
N HIS A 5 35.98 -24.39 -22.14
CA HIS A 5 35.08 -24.91 -21.12
C HIS A 5 35.78 -25.68 -20.03
N ALA A 6 36.95 -26.32 -20.36
CA ALA A 6 37.77 -27.01 -19.37
C ALA A 6 38.49 -26.00 -18.43
N GLU A 7 38.91 -24.84 -18.92
CA GLU A 7 39.52 -23.81 -18.08
C GLU A 7 38.49 -23.14 -17.13
N ARG A 8 37.27 -22.92 -17.59
CA ARG A 8 36.17 -22.38 -16.72
C ARG A 8 35.75 -23.40 -15.66
N ARG A 9 35.70 -24.70 -15.97
CA ARG A 9 35.41 -25.75 -14.99
C ARG A 9 36.49 -25.80 -13.90
N ASN A 10 37.75 -25.80 -14.28
CA ASN A 10 38.85 -25.78 -13.31
C ASN A 10 38.88 -24.52 -12.42
N ALA A 11 38.50 -23.38 -12.96
CA ALA A 11 38.42 -22.13 -12.19
C ALA A 11 37.27 -22.14 -11.15
N LYS A 12 36.11 -22.71 -11.52
CA LYS A 12 34.93 -22.80 -10.63
C LYS A 12 35.17 -23.82 -9.50
N THR A 13 35.74 -24.97 -9.83
CA THR A 13 36.12 -25.99 -8.83
C THR A 13 37.16 -25.46 -7.84
N ARG A 14 38.19 -24.75 -8.28
CA ARG A 14 39.15 -24.07 -7.39
C ARG A 14 38.52 -23.01 -6.50
N SER A 15 37.52 -22.30 -7.00
CA SER A 15 36.79 -21.29 -6.21
C SER A 15 35.95 -21.92 -5.10
N ILE A 16 35.33 -23.08 -5.38
CA ILE A 16 34.52 -23.81 -4.38
C ILE A 16 35.46 -24.49 -3.35
N GLU A 17 36.57 -25.09 -3.77
CA GLU A 17 37.57 -25.63 -2.85
C GLU A 17 38.19 -24.55 -1.94
N GLN A 18 38.46 -23.34 -2.47
CA GLN A 18 38.94 -22.22 -1.67
C GLN A 18 37.89 -21.67 -0.70
N ALA A 19 36.61 -21.71 -1.07
CA ALA A 19 35.50 -21.31 -0.18
C ALA A 19 35.32 -22.33 0.97
N LEU A 20 35.45 -23.63 0.68
CA LEU A 20 35.34 -24.70 1.67
C LEU A 20 36.55 -24.78 2.59
N ALA A 21 37.75 -24.52 2.08
CA ALA A 21 38.98 -24.43 2.89
C ALA A 21 38.94 -23.27 3.92
N ARG A 22 38.14 -22.23 3.69
CA ARG A 22 37.94 -21.15 4.64
C ARG A 22 37.03 -21.50 5.83
N ILE A 23 36.25 -22.60 5.71
CA ILE A 23 35.33 -23.06 6.75
C ILE A 23 35.99 -24.09 7.70
N GLY A 24 37.21 -24.57 7.38
CA GLY A 24 38.00 -25.40 8.27
C GLY A 24 37.53 -26.86 8.44
N GLU A 25 36.57 -27.34 7.64
CA GLU A 25 36.11 -28.75 7.71
C GLU A 25 36.51 -29.53 6.45
N PRO A 26 37.01 -30.77 6.60
CA PRO A 26 37.28 -31.64 5.45
C PRO A 26 35.96 -32.10 4.78
N ILE A 27 35.96 -32.02 3.45
CA ILE A 27 34.79 -32.45 2.66
C ILE A 27 34.60 -33.98 2.84
N THR A 28 33.40 -34.36 3.27
CA THR A 28 33.03 -35.78 3.35
C THR A 28 32.79 -36.37 1.97
N GLU A 29 33.02 -37.66 1.81
CA GLU A 29 32.86 -38.40 0.54
C GLU A 29 31.43 -38.26 -0.03
N ALA A 30 30.42 -38.15 0.85
CA ALA A 30 29.03 -37.91 0.48
C ALA A 30 28.79 -36.49 -0.11
N GLN A 31 29.55 -35.50 0.33
CA GLN A 31 29.49 -34.11 -0.21
C GLN A 31 30.21 -34.04 -1.57
N ALA A 32 31.34 -34.75 -1.72
CA ALA A 32 32.04 -34.88 -2.98
C ALA A 32 31.19 -35.62 -4.03
N GLN A 33 30.44 -36.65 -3.63
CA GLN A 33 29.50 -37.38 -4.48
C GLN A 33 28.33 -36.46 -4.94
N ARG A 34 27.77 -35.62 -4.06
CA ARG A 34 26.74 -34.67 -4.43
C ARG A 34 27.24 -33.60 -5.41
N LEU A 35 28.47 -33.12 -5.26
CA LEU A 35 29.08 -32.19 -6.21
C LEU A 35 29.24 -32.79 -7.61
N ARG A 36 29.66 -34.06 -7.70
CA ARG A 36 29.74 -34.81 -8.99
C ARG A 36 28.34 -35.00 -9.63
N THR A 37 27.31 -35.24 -8.82
CA THR A 37 25.92 -35.38 -9.30
C THR A 37 25.36 -34.07 -9.84
N ILE A 38 25.77 -32.94 -9.29
CA ILE A 38 25.39 -31.59 -9.77
C ILE A 38 26.10 -31.29 -11.10
N GLU A 39 27.37 -31.66 -11.25
CA GLU A 39 28.11 -31.54 -12.52
C GLU A 39 27.51 -32.39 -13.64
N ASP A 40 27.07 -33.61 -13.34
CA ASP A 40 26.37 -34.49 -14.29
C ASP A 40 24.98 -33.96 -14.67
N CYS A 41 24.29 -33.26 -13.76
CA CYS A 41 23.00 -32.67 -14.03
C CYS A 41 23.12 -31.41 -14.92
N GLU A 42 24.09 -30.53 -14.65
CA GLU A 42 24.37 -29.37 -15.52
C GLU A 42 24.85 -29.80 -16.93
N CYS A 43 25.57 -30.93 -17.07
CA CYS A 43 25.93 -31.48 -18.37
C CYS A 43 24.72 -32.02 -19.13
N LYS A 44 23.72 -32.60 -18.47
CA LYS A 44 22.49 -33.09 -19.12
C LYS A 44 21.58 -31.94 -19.56
N GLU A 45 21.47 -30.89 -18.77
CA GLU A 45 20.74 -29.67 -19.18
C GLU A 45 21.44 -28.94 -20.35
N GLY A 46 22.77 -28.89 -20.37
CA GLY A 46 23.52 -28.36 -21.48
C GLY A 46 23.34 -29.18 -22.78
N MET A 47 23.15 -30.49 -22.69
CA MET A 47 22.89 -31.35 -23.85
C MET A 47 21.45 -31.23 -24.36
N PHE A 48 20.46 -30.96 -23.47
CA PHE A 48 19.10 -30.63 -23.90
C PHE A 48 19.03 -29.27 -24.57
N ALA A 49 19.79 -28.25 -24.11
CA ALA A 49 19.90 -26.95 -24.74
C ALA A 49 20.53 -27.04 -26.15
N LEU A 50 21.47 -27.95 -26.38
CA LEU A 50 22.05 -28.18 -27.71
C LEU A 50 21.10 -28.94 -28.66
N ALA A 51 20.23 -29.82 -28.16
CA ALA A 51 19.22 -30.48 -28.98
C ALA A 51 18.08 -29.55 -29.42
N THR A 52 17.70 -28.57 -28.61
CA THR A 52 16.75 -27.51 -28.98
C THR A 52 17.39 -26.46 -29.91
N ASN A 53 18.71 -26.28 -29.87
CA ASN A 53 19.39 -25.27 -30.69
C ASN A 53 19.52 -25.65 -32.19
N ARG A 54 19.34 -26.90 -32.61
CA ARG A 54 19.34 -27.22 -34.06
C ARG A 54 18.19 -26.57 -34.80
N ARG A 55 17.02 -26.38 -34.17
CA ARG A 55 15.92 -25.61 -34.77
C ARG A 55 16.13 -24.07 -34.67
N ARG A 56 16.88 -23.60 -33.65
CA ARG A 56 17.21 -22.16 -33.53
C ARG A 56 18.39 -21.72 -34.39
N LEU A 57 19.31 -22.65 -34.79
CA LEU A 57 20.40 -22.30 -35.69
C LEU A 57 19.88 -21.91 -37.08
N PHE A 58 18.78 -22.53 -37.52
CA PHE A 58 18.11 -22.14 -38.78
C PHE A 58 17.28 -20.85 -38.61
N ALA A 59 16.71 -20.57 -37.43
CA ALA A 59 15.99 -19.32 -37.18
C ALA A 59 16.97 -18.17 -36.90
N GLY A 60 18.11 -18.40 -36.22
CA GLY A 60 19.10 -17.36 -35.94
C GLY A 60 19.92 -16.93 -37.14
N ALA A 61 20.28 -17.86 -38.03
CA ALA A 61 20.96 -17.53 -39.30
C ALA A 61 20.05 -16.77 -40.29
N GLY A 62 18.73 -17.03 -40.23
CA GLY A 62 17.74 -16.28 -40.98
C GLY A 62 17.57 -14.85 -40.48
N PHE A 63 17.71 -14.62 -39.18
CA PHE A 63 17.47 -13.27 -38.59
C PHE A 63 18.65 -12.31 -38.77
N ILE A 64 19.90 -12.82 -38.74
CA ILE A 64 21.08 -11.96 -39.01
C ILE A 64 21.21 -11.63 -40.48
N ALA A 65 20.79 -12.56 -41.37
CA ALA A 65 20.76 -12.31 -42.81
C ALA A 65 19.63 -11.35 -43.22
N THR A 66 18.50 -11.27 -42.45
CA THR A 66 17.39 -10.38 -42.79
C THR A 66 17.57 -8.94 -42.34
N VAL A 67 18.33 -8.63 -41.28
CA VAL A 67 18.56 -7.25 -40.83
C VAL A 67 19.61 -6.52 -41.68
N GLY A 68 20.56 -7.28 -42.30
CA GLY A 68 21.56 -6.71 -43.22
C GLY A 68 21.14 -6.61 -44.68
N MET A 69 20.14 -7.39 -45.11
CA MET A 69 19.74 -7.52 -46.52
C MET A 69 18.33 -6.97 -46.82
N THR A 70 17.57 -6.49 -45.85
CA THR A 70 16.26 -5.88 -46.07
C THR A 70 16.31 -4.55 -46.82
N ALA A 71 17.52 -3.98 -47.04
CA ALA A 71 17.69 -2.78 -47.84
C ALA A 71 17.92 -3.06 -49.35
N MET A 72 18.14 -4.31 -49.80
CA MET A 72 18.52 -4.62 -51.17
C MET A 72 17.84 -5.80 -51.84
N LEU A 73 16.91 -6.49 -51.19
CA LEU A 73 16.13 -7.49 -51.92
C LEU A 73 14.85 -6.80 -52.42
N PRO A 74 14.58 -6.89 -53.77
CA PRO A 74 13.28 -6.49 -54.28
C PRO A 74 12.22 -7.28 -53.51
N ARG A 75 11.26 -6.58 -52.92
CA ARG A 75 10.09 -7.20 -52.31
C ARG A 75 9.56 -8.19 -53.33
N ALA A 76 9.67 -9.51 -53.05
CA ALA A 76 9.03 -10.47 -53.90
C ALA A 76 7.59 -10.03 -54.08
N ALA A 77 7.21 -9.71 -55.30
CA ALA A 77 5.82 -9.33 -55.58
C ALA A 77 4.98 -10.49 -55.07
N ALA A 78 4.14 -10.21 -54.06
CA ALA A 78 3.23 -11.21 -53.55
C ALA A 78 2.49 -11.78 -54.77
N ALA A 79 2.64 -13.08 -55.00
CA ALA A 79 1.97 -13.74 -56.12
C ALA A 79 0.47 -13.44 -55.95
N LYS A 80 -0.13 -12.83 -56.98
CA LYS A 80 -1.56 -12.53 -56.95
C LYS A 80 -2.30 -13.83 -56.72
N ALA A 81 -3.14 -13.86 -55.67
CA ALA A 81 -3.98 -15.01 -55.41
C ALA A 81 -4.81 -15.36 -56.67
N PRO A 82 -5.05 -16.66 -56.95
CA PRO A 82 -5.90 -17.06 -58.05
C PRO A 82 -7.30 -16.43 -57.95
N PRO A 83 -7.99 -16.17 -59.07
CA PRO A 83 -9.36 -15.67 -59.06
C PRO A 83 -10.28 -16.55 -58.18
N GLY A 84 -10.93 -15.97 -57.17
CA GLY A 84 -11.80 -16.69 -56.25
C GLY A 84 -11.14 -17.16 -54.95
N ALA A 85 -9.81 -17.01 -54.80
CA ALA A 85 -9.16 -17.23 -53.51
C ALA A 85 -9.40 -16.02 -52.61
N VAL A 86 -9.91 -16.27 -51.40
CA VAL A 86 -10.08 -15.28 -50.35
C VAL A 86 -8.91 -15.43 -49.38
N GLU A 87 -8.22 -14.33 -49.12
CA GLU A 87 -7.16 -14.33 -48.09
C GLU A 87 -7.79 -14.62 -46.75
N TYR A 88 -7.39 -15.75 -46.15
CA TYR A 88 -7.85 -16.14 -44.81
C TYR A 88 -7.05 -15.33 -43.79
N PRO A 89 -7.69 -14.47 -42.99
CA PRO A 89 -6.97 -13.69 -42.01
C PRO A 89 -6.34 -14.64 -40.98
N VAL A 90 -5.01 -14.66 -40.95
CA VAL A 90 -4.27 -15.39 -39.90
C VAL A 90 -4.52 -14.63 -38.59
N GLN A 91 -5.44 -15.12 -37.80
CA GLN A 91 -5.57 -14.65 -36.40
C GLN A 91 -4.34 -15.17 -35.64
N VAL A 92 -3.46 -14.27 -35.28
CA VAL A 92 -2.36 -14.58 -34.37
C VAL A 92 -2.95 -14.82 -32.98
N ASP A 93 -2.99 -16.07 -32.56
CA ASP A 93 -3.40 -16.46 -31.23
C ASP A 93 -2.18 -16.34 -30.30
N SER A 94 -2.10 -15.24 -29.58
CA SER A 94 -0.98 -14.94 -28.67
C SER A 94 -0.81 -16.00 -27.56
N THR A 95 -1.84 -16.83 -27.30
CA THR A 95 -1.76 -17.89 -26.31
C THR A 95 -0.96 -19.11 -26.83
N LYS A 96 -0.71 -19.19 -28.15
CA LYS A 96 0.07 -20.24 -28.80
C LYS A 96 1.54 -19.88 -28.99
N GLU A 97 1.92 -18.64 -28.63
CA GLU A 97 3.31 -18.21 -28.65
C GLU A 97 3.94 -18.37 -27.27
N PRO A 98 5.27 -18.73 -27.18
CA PRO A 98 5.94 -18.76 -25.88
C PRO A 98 5.89 -17.42 -25.20
N GLY A 99 5.44 -17.39 -23.95
CA GLY A 99 5.39 -16.19 -23.13
C GLY A 99 6.79 -15.68 -22.73
N ARG A 100 6.79 -14.67 -21.88
CA ARG A 100 8.00 -14.08 -21.33
C ARG A 100 8.77 -15.10 -20.46
N MET A 101 10.08 -15.17 -20.63
CA MET A 101 10.94 -16.02 -19.79
C MET A 101 11.03 -15.46 -18.36
N MET A 102 11.14 -16.38 -17.38
CA MET A 102 11.36 -16.01 -15.98
C MET A 102 12.64 -15.17 -15.82
N GLY A 103 12.63 -14.25 -14.85
CA GLY A 103 13.78 -13.41 -14.53
C GLY A 103 13.96 -12.20 -15.43
N ALA A 104 13.12 -12.00 -16.44
CA ALA A 104 13.15 -10.81 -17.30
C ALA A 104 12.88 -9.49 -16.54
N ASP A 105 12.31 -9.58 -15.34
CA ASP A 105 12.02 -8.48 -14.43
C ASP A 105 12.99 -8.40 -13.23
N GLY A 106 14.16 -9.05 -13.32
CA GLY A 106 15.15 -9.09 -12.25
C GLY A 106 14.78 -10.03 -11.09
N GLY A 107 13.80 -10.94 -11.29
CA GLY A 107 13.36 -11.92 -10.29
C GLY A 107 12.35 -11.38 -9.26
N TYR A 108 12.00 -10.09 -9.31
CA TYR A 108 10.90 -9.51 -8.54
C TYR A 108 9.67 -9.40 -9.44
N GLY A 109 8.65 -10.21 -9.20
CA GLY A 109 7.48 -10.32 -10.07
C GLY A 109 6.86 -8.99 -10.45
N SER A 110 6.31 -8.91 -11.63
CA SER A 110 5.59 -7.74 -12.13
C SER A 110 4.09 -8.05 -12.28
N ARG A 111 3.24 -7.02 -12.19
CA ARG A 111 1.83 -7.18 -12.50
C ARG A 111 1.60 -7.33 -14.01
N SER A 112 0.42 -7.82 -14.39
CA SER A 112 0.01 -7.87 -15.80
C SER A 112 0.08 -6.47 -16.44
N GLN A 113 0.52 -6.39 -17.70
CA GLN A 113 0.51 -5.15 -18.48
C GLN A 113 -0.90 -4.62 -18.76
N PHE A 114 -1.92 -5.46 -18.62
CA PHE A 114 -3.33 -5.10 -18.80
C PHE A 114 -3.96 -4.51 -17.53
N GLU A 115 -3.27 -4.59 -16.38
CA GLU A 115 -3.73 -4.00 -15.14
C GLU A 115 -3.30 -2.52 -15.07
N THR A 116 -4.28 -1.63 -14.99
CA THR A 116 -4.07 -0.19 -15.07
C THR A 116 -4.22 0.55 -13.74
N ALA A 117 -4.66 -0.16 -12.68
CA ALA A 117 -4.82 0.46 -11.36
C ALA A 117 -3.51 1.06 -10.86
N VAL A 118 -3.50 2.36 -10.61
CA VAL A 118 -2.33 3.11 -10.09
C VAL A 118 -2.77 4.10 -9.01
N ARG A 119 -1.83 4.53 -8.18
CA ARG A 119 -2.08 5.67 -7.29
C ARG A 119 -2.32 6.92 -8.13
N TRP A 120 -3.30 7.73 -7.77
CA TRP A 120 -3.40 9.07 -8.29
C TRP A 120 -2.42 9.98 -7.52
N ILE A 121 -1.53 10.64 -8.25
CA ILE A 121 -0.55 11.56 -7.66
C ILE A 121 -1.10 12.98 -7.80
N ASN A 122 -1.27 13.66 -6.68
CA ASN A 122 -1.75 15.05 -6.70
C ASN A 122 -0.71 16.00 -7.31
N PRO A 123 -1.10 17.06 -8.02
CA PRO A 123 -0.23 18.22 -8.21
C PRO A 123 -0.19 19.00 -6.87
N PRO A 124 0.93 19.20 -6.18
CA PRO A 124 2.33 19.25 -6.55
C PRO A 124 3.17 18.01 -6.17
N HIS A 125 2.67 16.80 -6.31
CA HIS A 125 3.42 15.56 -6.09
C HIS A 125 3.81 15.31 -4.62
N THR A 126 2.92 15.67 -3.71
CA THR A 126 3.13 15.49 -2.26
C THR A 126 2.31 14.35 -1.67
N ALA A 127 1.36 13.81 -2.43
CA ALA A 127 0.50 12.70 -2.02
C ALA A 127 0.17 11.77 -3.19
N GLY A 128 0.14 10.48 -2.91
CA GLY A 128 -0.33 9.41 -3.80
C GLY A 128 -1.52 8.71 -3.16
N PHE A 129 -2.64 8.65 -3.88
CA PHE A 129 -3.93 8.16 -3.40
C PHE A 129 -4.18 6.73 -3.87
N SER A 130 -4.50 5.82 -2.97
CA SER A 130 -4.85 4.42 -3.29
C SER A 130 -6.09 4.34 -4.18
N PRO A 131 -6.10 3.50 -5.22
CA PRO A 131 -7.24 3.32 -6.12
C PRO A 131 -8.31 2.41 -5.50
N LEU A 132 -9.05 2.89 -4.48
CA LEU A 132 -9.98 2.09 -3.66
C LEU A 132 -11.03 1.34 -4.50
N GLN A 133 -11.47 1.94 -5.61
CA GLN A 133 -12.44 1.36 -6.54
C GLN A 133 -11.88 0.16 -7.33
N SER A 134 -10.57 0.05 -7.42
CA SER A 134 -9.88 -0.99 -8.20
C SER A 134 -9.21 -2.06 -7.31
N LEU A 135 -9.39 -1.97 -6.00
CA LEU A 135 -8.82 -2.94 -5.06
C LEU A 135 -9.77 -4.07 -4.77
N TYR A 136 -9.22 -5.28 -4.67
CA TYR A 136 -9.92 -6.49 -4.25
C TYR A 136 -9.58 -6.81 -2.78
N GLY A 137 -10.54 -7.40 -2.04
CA GLY A 137 -10.33 -7.70 -0.62
C GLY A 137 -10.13 -6.46 0.25
N THR A 138 -9.31 -6.56 1.28
CA THR A 138 -9.05 -5.49 2.26
C THR A 138 -7.57 -5.10 2.35
N ILE A 139 -6.63 -5.95 1.92
CA ILE A 139 -5.20 -5.64 1.91
C ILE A 139 -4.85 -4.83 0.66
N THR A 140 -4.23 -3.70 0.86
CA THR A 140 -3.69 -2.86 -0.22
C THR A 140 -2.30 -3.35 -0.60
N PRO A 141 -2.04 -3.68 -1.89
CA PRO A 141 -0.69 -3.99 -2.34
C PRO A 141 0.30 -2.88 -1.95
N ALA A 142 1.53 -3.22 -1.53
CA ALA A 142 2.51 -2.25 -1.07
C ALA A 142 2.77 -1.13 -2.10
N GLY A 143 2.80 -1.46 -3.39
CA GLY A 143 2.96 -0.49 -4.50
C GLY A 143 1.75 0.41 -4.76
N LEU A 144 0.57 0.10 -4.19
CA LEU A 144 -0.66 0.91 -4.30
C LEU A 144 -1.07 1.55 -2.97
N HIS A 145 -0.31 1.29 -1.90
CA HIS A 145 -0.54 1.91 -0.59
C HIS A 145 -0.37 3.44 -0.72
N TYR A 146 -1.28 4.20 -0.11
CA TYR A 146 -1.20 5.66 -0.16
C TYR A 146 0.11 6.18 0.44
N GLU A 147 0.50 7.35 0.01
CA GLU A 147 1.66 8.07 0.53
C GLU A 147 1.35 9.56 0.69
N ARG A 148 1.98 10.19 1.67
CA ARG A 148 1.92 11.63 1.92
C ARG A 148 3.27 12.09 2.45
N HIS A 149 3.85 13.09 1.80
CA HIS A 149 5.19 13.62 2.14
C HIS A 149 5.15 15.13 2.35
N HIS A 150 5.98 15.63 3.26
CA HIS A 150 6.12 17.06 3.52
C HIS A 150 7.37 17.65 2.86
N ALA A 151 8.41 16.84 2.66
CA ALA A 151 9.68 17.25 2.06
C ALA A 151 10.28 16.15 1.16
N GLY A 152 9.42 15.39 0.46
CA GLY A 152 9.85 14.30 -0.41
C GLY A 152 10.18 13.01 0.33
N ILE A 153 10.82 12.07 -0.38
CA ILE A 153 11.20 10.73 0.09
C ILE A 153 12.71 10.70 0.24
N PRO A 154 13.26 10.60 1.47
CA PRO A 154 14.71 10.52 1.65
C PRO A 154 15.26 9.17 1.19
N ASN A 155 16.47 9.18 0.67
CA ASN A 155 17.24 7.97 0.38
C ASN A 155 18.14 7.65 1.58
N ILE A 156 17.74 6.65 2.38
CA ILE A 156 18.42 6.31 3.64
C ILE A 156 19.16 4.98 3.51
N ASP A 157 20.46 5.00 3.74
CA ASP A 157 21.28 3.80 3.91
C ASP A 157 20.98 3.15 5.27
N PRO A 158 20.40 1.93 5.33
CA PRO A 158 20.06 1.28 6.59
C PRO A 158 21.29 0.95 7.45
N SER A 159 22.48 0.81 6.85
CA SER A 159 23.72 0.55 7.58
C SER A 159 24.14 1.74 8.45
N GLN A 160 23.77 2.95 8.04
CA GLN A 160 24.06 4.21 8.74
C GLN A 160 22.92 4.71 9.62
N HIS A 161 21.69 4.25 9.34
CA HIS A 161 20.51 4.70 10.07
C HIS A 161 20.44 4.12 11.48
N ARG A 162 20.06 4.95 12.46
CA ARG A 162 19.91 4.56 13.86
C ARG A 162 18.67 5.19 14.47
N LEU A 163 17.97 4.39 15.29
CA LEU A 163 16.94 4.87 16.20
C LEU A 163 17.56 5.13 17.58
N ILE A 164 17.41 6.35 18.10
CA ILE A 164 17.82 6.71 19.45
C ILE A 164 16.58 6.82 20.33
N ILE A 165 16.61 6.18 21.52
CA ILE A 165 15.63 6.36 22.57
C ILE A 165 16.34 6.99 23.77
N HIS A 166 15.87 8.18 24.21
CA HIS A 166 16.51 8.96 25.25
C HIS A 166 15.52 9.83 26.04
N GLY A 167 15.99 10.75 26.86
CA GLY A 167 15.18 11.63 27.70
C GLY A 167 14.95 11.03 29.08
N MET A 168 13.72 10.94 29.57
CA MET A 168 13.37 10.37 30.87
C MET A 168 13.42 8.83 30.88
N VAL A 169 14.58 8.29 30.54
CA VAL A 169 14.91 6.84 30.57
C VAL A 169 16.10 6.58 31.45
N ASP A 170 16.20 5.37 32.00
CA ASP A 170 17.33 4.97 32.83
C ASP A 170 18.60 4.79 32.01
N ARG A 171 18.46 4.23 30.80
CA ARG A 171 19.56 3.93 29.89
C ARG A 171 19.20 4.39 28.47
N PRO A 172 19.72 5.52 28.01
CA PRO A 172 19.60 5.90 26.59
C PRO A 172 20.19 4.81 25.68
N MET A 173 19.42 4.40 24.66
CA MET A 173 19.79 3.29 23.78
C MET A 173 19.77 3.75 22.30
N LYS A 174 20.64 3.14 21.51
CA LYS A 174 20.71 3.33 20.07
C LYS A 174 20.59 1.98 19.39
N TYR A 175 19.68 1.87 18.42
CA TYR A 175 19.40 0.63 17.69
C TYR A 175 19.62 0.81 16.19
N SER A 176 20.28 -0.15 15.56
CA SER A 176 20.28 -0.34 14.11
C SER A 176 19.06 -1.14 13.68
N LEU A 177 18.80 -1.24 12.37
CA LEU A 177 17.77 -2.15 11.83
C LEU A 177 18.06 -3.61 12.20
N ASP A 178 19.32 -4.01 12.14
CA ASP A 178 19.72 -5.39 12.47
C ASP A 178 19.57 -5.70 13.97
N ASP A 179 19.76 -4.71 14.84
CA ASP A 179 19.42 -4.88 16.26
C ASP A 179 17.91 -5.10 16.44
N LEU A 180 17.07 -4.34 15.77
CA LEU A 180 15.61 -4.51 15.85
C LEU A 180 15.17 -5.91 15.40
N LYS A 181 15.78 -6.45 14.34
CA LYS A 181 15.46 -7.80 13.84
C LYS A 181 15.80 -8.94 14.81
N ARG A 182 16.57 -8.67 15.86
CA ARG A 182 16.90 -9.66 16.92
C ARG A 182 15.87 -9.71 18.03
N PHE A 183 14.97 -8.73 18.11
CA PHE A 183 13.89 -8.74 19.09
C PHE A 183 12.70 -9.58 18.60
N PRO A 184 11.85 -10.09 19.52
CA PRO A 184 10.59 -10.69 19.13
C PRO A 184 9.76 -9.73 18.28
N THR A 185 9.31 -10.20 17.13
CA THR A 185 8.49 -9.42 16.19
C THR A 185 7.05 -9.89 16.21
N VAL A 186 6.15 -9.01 15.82
CA VAL A 186 4.74 -9.31 15.57
C VAL A 186 4.32 -8.83 14.20
N SER A 187 3.40 -9.56 13.57
CA SER A 187 2.71 -9.12 12.35
C SER A 187 1.24 -8.86 12.68
N ARG A 188 0.71 -7.73 12.20
CA ARG A 188 -0.67 -7.31 12.44
C ARG A 188 -1.24 -6.62 11.22
N THR A 189 -2.49 -6.90 10.90
CA THR A 189 -3.23 -6.24 9.82
C THR A 189 -3.92 -5.00 10.38
N TYR A 190 -3.49 -3.82 9.93
CA TYR A 190 -4.04 -2.55 10.36
C TYR A 190 -4.21 -1.60 9.18
N PHE A 191 -5.25 -0.74 9.26
CA PHE A 191 -5.32 0.39 8.35
C PHE A 191 -4.41 1.53 8.81
N LEU A 192 -4.06 2.38 7.86
CA LEU A 192 -3.43 3.67 8.09
C LEU A 192 -4.20 4.71 7.28
N GLU A 193 -4.64 5.80 7.90
CA GLU A 193 -5.37 6.89 7.24
C GLU A 193 -4.74 8.24 7.54
N CYS A 194 -4.61 9.09 6.55
CA CYS A 194 -4.19 10.48 6.74
C CYS A 194 -5.32 11.26 7.41
N SER A 195 -5.03 12.05 8.43
CA SER A 195 -6.04 12.89 9.12
C SER A 195 -6.74 13.88 8.20
N GLY A 196 -6.11 14.24 7.08
CA GLY A 196 -6.69 15.16 6.08
C GLY A 196 -7.54 14.48 5.01
N THR A 197 -7.77 13.15 5.11
CA THR A 197 -8.63 12.43 4.15
C THR A 197 -10.04 13.02 4.16
N THR A 198 -10.55 13.37 2.98
CA THR A 198 -11.88 14.00 2.79
C THR A 198 -12.05 15.39 3.43
N GLY A 199 -11.04 15.95 4.07
CA GLY A 199 -11.16 17.20 4.83
C GLY A 199 -11.66 18.41 4.03
N SER A 200 -11.49 18.42 2.71
CA SER A 200 -12.05 19.47 1.83
C SER A 200 -13.53 19.28 1.48
N GLU A 201 -14.09 18.08 1.75
CA GLU A 201 -15.47 17.71 1.39
C GLU A 201 -16.52 18.21 2.38
N ILE A 202 -16.12 18.83 3.49
CA ILE A 202 -17.06 19.17 4.58
C ILE A 202 -18.18 20.12 4.15
N MET A 203 -17.92 21.11 3.31
CA MET A 203 -18.90 22.13 2.92
C MET A 203 -19.54 21.86 1.55
N LYS A 204 -18.85 21.21 0.66
CA LYS A 204 -19.30 20.89 -0.72
C LYS A 204 -18.45 19.81 -1.34
N PRO A 205 -18.94 19.08 -2.36
CA PRO A 205 -18.11 18.20 -3.15
C PRO A 205 -16.94 18.96 -3.80
N THR A 206 -15.71 18.47 -3.63
CA THR A 206 -14.51 19.06 -4.22
C THR A 206 -13.81 18.11 -5.17
N GLU A 207 -13.95 16.80 -4.95
CA GLU A 207 -13.25 15.78 -5.70
C GLU A 207 -14.23 14.80 -6.35
N PRO A 208 -14.02 14.41 -7.62
CA PRO A 208 -15.03 13.67 -8.37
C PRO A 208 -15.07 12.17 -8.04
N THR A 209 -13.95 11.55 -7.64
CA THR A 209 -13.83 10.08 -7.50
C THR A 209 -13.56 9.64 -6.08
N VAL A 210 -13.90 8.39 -5.76
CA VAL A 210 -13.60 7.79 -4.45
C VAL A 210 -12.08 7.73 -4.18
N GLN A 211 -11.27 7.55 -5.23
CA GLN A 211 -9.81 7.60 -5.10
C GLN A 211 -9.33 8.97 -4.60
N ARG A 212 -9.87 10.05 -5.15
CA ARG A 212 -9.45 11.41 -4.82
C ARG A 212 -10.04 11.89 -3.51
N THR A 213 -11.24 11.47 -3.15
CA THR A 213 -11.86 11.80 -1.85
C THR A 213 -11.27 10.98 -0.71
N HIS A 214 -11.22 9.63 -0.84
CA HIS A 214 -10.91 8.71 0.25
C HIS A 214 -9.59 7.94 0.08
N GLY A 215 -8.84 8.13 -1.00
CA GLY A 215 -7.67 7.32 -1.32
C GLY A 215 -6.44 7.51 -0.41
N LEU A 216 -6.50 8.39 0.60
CA LEU A 216 -5.44 8.50 1.61
C LEU A 216 -5.67 7.54 2.80
N VAL A 217 -6.19 6.36 2.53
CA VAL A 217 -6.31 5.24 3.46
C VAL A 217 -5.89 3.94 2.78
N SER A 218 -5.25 3.05 3.52
CA SER A 218 -4.83 1.72 3.06
C SER A 218 -4.71 0.77 4.24
N THR A 219 -4.92 -0.53 4.01
CA THR A 219 -4.67 -1.59 4.98
C THR A 219 -3.53 -2.46 4.52
N SER A 220 -2.62 -2.80 5.43
CA SER A 220 -1.50 -3.71 5.20
C SER A 220 -1.26 -4.61 6.40
N GLU A 221 -0.59 -5.73 6.18
CA GLU A 221 0.07 -6.45 7.26
C GLU A 221 1.38 -5.73 7.59
N TRP A 222 1.52 -5.31 8.84
CA TRP A 222 2.69 -4.60 9.35
C TRP A 222 3.49 -5.50 10.28
N THR A 223 4.78 -5.66 10.02
CA THR A 223 5.68 -6.45 10.84
C THR A 223 6.74 -5.58 11.51
N GLY A 224 6.90 -5.74 12.80
CA GLY A 224 7.85 -4.96 13.58
C GLY A 224 7.98 -5.42 15.02
N VAL A 225 8.75 -4.66 15.80
CA VAL A 225 8.97 -4.87 17.23
C VAL A 225 7.95 -4.04 18.02
N PRO A 226 7.25 -4.60 19.00
CA PRO A 226 6.45 -3.81 19.95
C PRO A 226 7.32 -2.75 20.64
N LEU A 227 6.91 -1.48 20.58
CA LEU A 227 7.67 -0.38 21.18
C LEU A 227 7.89 -0.61 22.68
N ALA A 228 6.89 -1.19 23.37
CA ALA A 228 7.01 -1.58 24.78
C ALA A 228 8.24 -2.46 25.08
N THR A 229 8.65 -3.32 24.14
CA THR A 229 9.85 -4.16 24.29
C THR A 229 11.11 -3.30 24.35
N LEU A 230 11.24 -2.28 23.52
CA LEU A 230 12.39 -1.37 23.52
C LEU A 230 12.38 -0.45 24.74
N VAL A 231 11.20 0.06 25.10
CA VAL A 231 11.01 0.88 26.31
C VAL A 231 11.38 0.10 27.58
N LYS A 232 11.04 -1.19 27.65
CA LYS A 232 11.49 -2.05 28.76
C LYS A 232 13.01 -2.18 28.82
N GLN A 233 13.71 -2.17 27.69
CA GLN A 233 15.19 -2.20 27.65
C GLN A 233 15.79 -0.90 28.14
N THR A 234 15.17 0.24 27.82
CA THR A 234 15.69 1.57 28.22
C THR A 234 15.35 1.90 29.67
N GLY A 235 14.27 1.32 30.22
CA GLY A 235 13.66 1.75 31.47
C GLY A 235 13.01 3.13 31.38
N LEU A 236 11.98 3.38 32.17
CA LEU A 236 11.34 4.70 32.28
C LEU A 236 11.59 5.29 33.65
N LYS A 237 11.99 6.55 33.70
CA LYS A 237 12.06 7.28 34.96
C LYS A 237 10.68 7.62 35.49
N PRO A 238 10.50 7.76 36.80
CA PRO A 238 9.24 8.20 37.40
C PRO A 238 8.76 9.53 36.79
N GLY A 239 7.46 9.61 36.48
CA GLY A 239 6.84 10.80 35.87
C GLY A 239 6.92 10.86 34.34
N ALA A 240 7.56 9.90 33.67
CA ALA A 240 7.53 9.82 32.22
C ALA A 240 6.09 9.64 31.73
N ALA A 241 5.59 10.56 30.91
CA ALA A 241 4.21 10.61 30.46
C ALA A 241 4.03 10.75 28.94
N TRP A 242 5.05 11.24 28.25
CA TRP A 242 5.02 11.52 26.83
C TRP A 242 6.29 11.05 26.12
N MET A 243 6.16 10.83 24.81
CA MET A 243 7.27 10.48 23.92
C MET A 243 7.19 11.30 22.65
N LEU A 244 8.21 12.08 22.33
CA LEU A 244 8.37 12.70 21.02
C LEU A 244 8.91 11.67 20.04
N ALA A 245 8.25 11.50 18.91
CA ALA A 245 8.75 10.75 17.76
C ALA A 245 9.23 11.72 16.67
N GLU A 246 10.40 11.45 16.07
CA GLU A 246 11.00 12.31 15.04
C GLU A 246 11.50 11.49 13.86
N GLY A 247 11.16 11.95 12.64
CA GLY A 247 11.60 11.38 11.36
C GLY A 247 12.91 11.96 10.86
N ALA A 248 13.57 11.24 9.95
CA ALA A 248 14.81 11.62 9.29
C ALA A 248 14.61 12.29 7.92
N ASP A 249 13.40 12.78 7.64
CA ASP A 249 13.11 13.57 6.45
C ASP A 249 13.51 15.06 6.65
N ALA A 250 13.61 15.81 5.55
CA ALA A 250 13.97 17.22 5.60
C ALA A 250 12.90 18.11 6.28
N ALA A 251 11.67 17.64 6.42
CA ALA A 251 10.63 18.31 7.19
C ALA A 251 10.82 18.13 8.70
N VAL A 252 11.66 17.18 9.12
CA VAL A 252 11.88 16.83 10.52
C VAL A 252 10.52 16.60 11.22
N MET A 253 9.69 15.75 10.61
CA MET A 253 8.34 15.50 11.11
C MET A 253 8.40 14.99 12.55
N THR A 254 7.71 15.67 13.46
CA THR A 254 7.70 15.37 14.89
C THR A 254 6.28 15.30 15.42
N ARG A 255 6.01 14.34 16.31
CA ARG A 255 4.72 14.22 17.00
C ARG A 255 4.90 13.75 18.44
N SER A 256 4.06 14.28 19.33
CA SER A 256 4.00 13.87 20.74
C SER A 256 2.99 12.75 20.92
N VAL A 257 3.42 11.66 21.54
CA VAL A 257 2.63 10.45 21.80
C VAL A 257 2.54 10.22 23.30
N PRO A 258 1.35 10.06 23.89
CA PRO A 258 1.20 9.61 25.29
C PRO A 258 1.92 8.27 25.50
N ILE A 259 2.62 8.13 26.62
CA ILE A 259 3.43 6.94 26.92
C ILE A 259 2.57 5.67 26.98
N ASP A 260 1.34 5.76 27.42
CA ASP A 260 0.41 4.62 27.49
C ASP A 260 0.16 4.00 26.11
N LYS A 261 0.02 4.84 25.06
CA LYS A 261 -0.10 4.36 23.67
C LYS A 261 1.19 3.67 23.21
N CYS A 262 2.36 4.22 23.59
CA CYS A 262 3.64 3.62 23.29
C CYS A 262 3.82 2.23 23.90
N LEU A 263 3.24 2.01 25.07
CA LEU A 263 3.35 0.76 25.82
C LEU A 263 2.26 -0.26 25.46
N SER A 264 1.13 0.17 24.89
CA SER A 264 0.00 -0.73 24.58
C SER A 264 0.18 -1.49 23.27
N ASP A 265 0.18 -0.79 22.14
CA ASP A 265 0.09 -1.42 20.81
C ASP A 265 0.99 -0.80 19.74
N ALA A 266 1.81 0.21 20.09
CA ALA A 266 2.74 0.85 19.17
C ALA A 266 3.84 -0.12 18.69
N LEU A 267 4.17 -0.03 17.40
CA LEU A 267 5.19 -0.88 16.76
C LEU A 267 6.30 -0.03 16.13
N ILE A 268 7.53 -0.53 16.19
CA ILE A 268 8.60 -0.08 15.29
C ILE A 268 8.63 -1.04 14.11
N VAL A 269 8.03 -0.61 13.00
CA VAL A 269 7.78 -1.43 11.82
C VAL A 269 8.95 -1.32 10.83
N PHE A 270 9.35 -2.43 10.24
CA PHE A 270 10.36 -2.53 9.19
C PHE A 270 9.92 -3.39 7.99
N ALA A 271 8.76 -4.06 8.06
CA ALA A 271 8.21 -4.82 6.93
C ALA A 271 6.71 -4.56 6.74
N GLN A 272 6.26 -4.67 5.50
CA GLN A 272 4.88 -4.45 5.06
C GLN A 272 4.50 -5.50 4.01
N ASN A 273 3.40 -6.22 4.21
CA ASN A 273 2.91 -7.24 3.29
C ASN A 273 4.00 -8.26 2.89
N GLY A 274 4.83 -8.70 3.85
CA GLY A 274 5.86 -9.73 3.65
C GLY A 274 7.18 -9.24 3.03
N GLU A 275 7.30 -7.96 2.68
CA GLU A 275 8.56 -7.35 2.19
C GLU A 275 9.05 -6.23 3.12
N ALA A 276 10.30 -5.77 2.95
CA ALA A 276 10.76 -4.56 3.62
C ALA A 276 9.84 -3.38 3.26
N ILE A 277 9.55 -2.49 4.25
CA ILE A 277 8.77 -1.29 3.93
C ILE A 277 9.45 -0.49 2.82
N ARG A 278 8.65 0.06 1.92
CA ARG A 278 9.17 0.86 0.81
C ARG A 278 9.68 2.22 1.29
N PRO A 279 10.59 2.89 0.55
CA PRO A 279 11.09 4.22 0.90
C PRO A 279 9.98 5.20 1.22
N GLU A 280 8.92 5.26 0.38
CA GLU A 280 7.76 6.13 0.57
C GLU A 280 6.92 5.78 1.81
N GLN A 281 7.05 4.55 2.33
CA GLN A 281 6.41 4.09 3.56
C GLN A 281 7.31 4.22 4.81
N GLY A 282 8.55 4.70 4.66
CA GLY A 282 9.43 5.03 5.78
C GLY A 282 10.62 4.11 5.98
N TYR A 283 11.12 3.44 4.91
CA TYR A 283 12.34 2.62 5.01
C TYR A 283 13.51 3.41 5.63
N PRO A 284 14.30 2.82 6.56
CA PRO A 284 14.32 1.42 6.96
C PRO A 284 13.36 1.05 8.11
N MET A 285 12.82 2.02 8.83
CA MET A 285 11.89 1.77 9.94
C MET A 285 10.97 2.97 10.18
N ARG A 286 9.77 2.68 10.69
CA ARG A 286 8.79 3.69 11.07
C ARG A 286 8.15 3.37 12.42
N LEU A 287 7.70 4.40 13.11
CA LEU A 287 6.72 4.26 14.17
C LEU A 287 5.35 3.97 13.55
N PHE A 288 4.60 3.04 14.12
CA PHE A 288 3.24 2.74 13.74
C PHE A 288 2.33 2.73 14.97
N LEU A 289 1.28 3.53 14.95
CA LEU A 289 0.32 3.70 16.03
C LEU A 289 -1.06 3.26 15.53
N PRO A 290 -1.48 2.01 15.80
CA PRO A 290 -2.72 1.45 15.27
C PRO A 290 -3.95 2.31 15.60
N GLY A 291 -4.81 2.55 14.60
CA GLY A 291 -6.07 3.28 14.78
C GLY A 291 -5.95 4.79 14.96
N TRP A 292 -4.73 5.31 15.00
CA TRP A 292 -4.49 6.74 15.13
C TRP A 292 -4.18 7.39 13.77
N GLU A 293 -4.31 8.71 13.72
CA GLU A 293 -4.07 9.49 12.50
C GLU A 293 -2.69 9.22 11.88
N GLY A 294 -2.63 9.08 10.57
CA GLY A 294 -1.44 8.61 9.85
C GLY A 294 -0.20 9.49 10.03
N ASN A 295 -0.38 10.79 10.27
CA ASN A 295 0.73 11.73 10.47
C ASN A 295 1.52 11.47 11.77
N ILE A 296 0.92 10.81 12.77
CA ILE A 296 1.61 10.47 14.03
C ILE A 296 2.40 9.15 13.92
N SER A 297 2.13 8.34 12.91
CA SER A 297 2.90 7.15 12.57
C SER A 297 4.15 7.55 11.78
N ILE A 298 5.15 8.11 12.48
CA ILE A 298 6.33 8.77 11.94
C ILE A 298 7.17 7.83 11.07
N LYS A 299 7.37 8.20 9.79
CA LYS A 299 8.24 7.52 8.82
C LYS A 299 9.71 7.86 9.05
N TRP A 300 10.62 6.99 8.59
CA TRP A 300 12.07 7.21 8.69
C TRP A 300 12.49 7.52 10.13
N LEU A 301 11.94 6.79 11.07
CA LEU A 301 12.07 7.07 12.51
C LEU A 301 13.53 7.06 12.94
N ARG A 302 14.00 8.16 13.53
CA ARG A 302 15.37 8.29 14.01
C ARG A 302 15.51 8.58 15.50
N ARG A 303 14.47 9.15 16.15
CA ARG A 303 14.54 9.56 17.54
C ARG A 303 13.20 9.39 18.25
N LEU A 304 13.29 8.89 19.48
CA LEU A 304 12.22 8.87 20.46
C LEU A 304 12.75 9.52 21.75
N GLU A 305 12.11 10.60 22.19
CA GLU A 305 12.51 11.33 23.39
C GLU A 305 11.39 11.29 24.43
N VAL A 306 11.69 10.71 25.60
CA VAL A 306 10.73 10.55 26.70
C VAL A 306 10.72 11.80 27.58
N SER A 307 9.54 12.30 27.96
CA SER A 307 9.33 13.50 28.77
C SER A 307 8.15 13.33 29.73
N ASP A 308 8.06 14.18 30.72
CA ASP A 308 6.89 14.34 31.62
C ASP A 308 5.78 15.19 31.03
N LYS A 309 6.02 15.87 29.89
CA LYS A 309 5.11 16.80 29.23
C LYS A 309 5.10 16.58 27.71
N PRO A 310 3.99 16.93 27.02
CA PRO A 310 3.97 16.91 25.56
C PRO A 310 4.91 17.99 25.00
N PHE A 311 5.46 17.71 23.81
CA PHE A 311 6.22 18.66 23.05
C PHE A 311 5.25 19.39 22.11
N TYR A 312 5.09 20.68 22.28
CA TYR A 312 4.25 21.51 21.41
C TYR A 312 5.04 21.90 20.16
N THR A 313 5.23 20.94 19.27
CA THR A 313 5.90 21.16 17.99
C THR A 313 5.01 21.89 17.00
N ARG A 314 5.53 22.20 15.82
CA ARG A 314 4.72 22.79 14.73
C ARG A 314 3.49 21.93 14.40
N GLU A 315 3.62 20.63 14.47
CA GLU A 315 2.57 19.68 14.11
C GLU A 315 1.41 19.66 15.13
N GLU A 316 1.67 19.96 16.41
CA GLU A 316 0.64 20.07 17.43
C GLU A 316 0.06 21.49 17.59
N THR A 317 0.68 22.51 16.99
CA THR A 317 0.28 23.92 17.20
C THR A 317 -0.31 24.57 15.97
N SER A 318 0.31 24.40 14.79
CA SER A 318 -0.09 25.09 13.57
C SER A 318 -0.58 24.16 12.45
N LYS A 319 -0.59 22.83 12.67
CA LYS A 319 -0.99 21.85 11.65
C LYS A 319 -2.13 20.97 12.17
N TYR A 320 -1.91 19.84 12.68
CA TYR A 320 -2.92 18.84 13.04
C TYR A 320 -3.73 19.25 14.29
N THR A 321 -4.40 20.39 14.16
CA THR A 321 -5.21 21.02 15.19
C THR A 321 -6.56 21.36 14.57
N ASP A 322 -7.64 20.92 15.18
CA ASP A 322 -8.99 21.16 14.71
C ASP A 322 -9.59 22.40 15.37
N LEU A 323 -9.89 23.40 14.56
CA LEU A 323 -10.62 24.56 15.03
C LEU A 323 -12.09 24.18 15.30
N VAL A 324 -12.57 24.48 16.50
CA VAL A 324 -13.99 24.39 16.89
C VAL A 324 -14.59 25.78 16.81
N THR A 325 -15.12 26.15 15.66
CA THR A 325 -15.58 27.52 15.38
C THR A 325 -16.71 27.98 16.28
N THR A 326 -17.55 27.06 16.77
CA THR A 326 -18.64 27.32 17.71
C THR A 326 -18.16 27.88 19.07
N SER A 327 -16.94 27.55 19.47
CA SER A 327 -16.34 27.93 20.74
C SER A 327 -15.14 28.86 20.63
N GLY A 328 -14.62 29.10 19.42
CA GLY A 328 -13.39 29.84 19.18
C GLY A 328 -12.13 29.15 19.72
N LYS A 329 -12.20 27.85 20.06
CA LYS A 329 -11.09 27.05 20.60
C LYS A 329 -10.54 26.13 19.54
N ALA A 330 -9.32 25.66 19.72
CA ALA A 330 -8.70 24.64 18.91
C ALA A 330 -8.57 23.34 19.71
N ARG A 331 -8.93 22.20 19.09
CA ARG A 331 -8.73 20.86 19.62
C ARG A 331 -7.37 20.39 19.15
N ILE A 332 -6.48 20.09 20.09
CA ILE A 332 -5.18 19.50 19.84
C ILE A 332 -5.16 18.06 20.34
N PHE A 333 -4.21 17.25 19.89
CA PHE A 333 -4.06 15.83 20.26
C PHE A 333 -5.30 14.99 19.90
N THR A 334 -5.84 15.19 18.70
CA THR A 334 -6.96 14.41 18.15
C THR A 334 -6.44 13.15 17.51
N PHE A 335 -6.16 12.12 18.29
CA PHE A 335 -5.38 10.98 17.83
C PHE A 335 -6.17 9.94 17.05
N THR A 336 -7.31 9.51 17.60
CA THR A 336 -8.06 8.34 17.13
C THR A 336 -8.88 8.68 15.89
N MET A 337 -8.77 7.84 14.85
CA MET A 337 -9.62 7.92 13.66
C MET A 337 -10.97 7.27 13.95
N GLU A 338 -12.05 8.02 13.84
CA GLU A 338 -13.42 7.56 14.10
C GLU A 338 -13.93 6.64 12.97
N ALA A 339 -15.07 5.95 13.23
CA ALA A 339 -15.71 5.09 12.24
C ALA A 339 -16.03 5.86 10.96
N LYS A 340 -15.69 5.26 9.82
CA LYS A 340 -15.84 5.79 8.47
C LYS A 340 -16.14 4.68 7.49
N SER A 341 -16.95 4.97 6.49
CA SER A 341 -17.20 4.08 5.36
C SER A 341 -17.35 4.86 4.07
N VAL A 342 -17.10 4.19 2.96
CA VAL A 342 -17.33 4.72 1.63
C VAL A 342 -17.69 3.61 0.66
N ILE A 343 -18.68 3.86 -0.20
CA ILE A 343 -19.02 3.00 -1.33
C ILE A 343 -17.94 3.18 -2.40
N THR A 344 -17.34 2.08 -2.85
CA THR A 344 -16.32 2.05 -3.90
C THR A 344 -16.87 1.66 -5.26
N PHE A 345 -18.05 1.00 -5.30
CA PHE A 345 -18.80 0.70 -6.51
C PHE A 345 -20.31 0.66 -6.21
N PRO A 346 -21.13 1.35 -7.00
CA PRO A 346 -20.72 2.40 -7.95
C PRO A 346 -20.27 3.68 -7.22
N SER A 347 -19.32 4.40 -7.79
CA SER A 347 -18.77 5.64 -7.21
C SER A 347 -18.49 6.67 -8.30
N GLY A 348 -18.08 7.86 -7.90
CA GLY A 348 -17.93 9.00 -8.83
C GLY A 348 -17.11 8.71 -10.08
N GLU A 349 -17.55 9.30 -11.19
CA GLU A 349 -17.07 9.11 -12.57
C GLU A 349 -17.32 7.72 -13.17
N MET A 350 -17.98 6.80 -12.45
CA MET A 350 -18.48 5.56 -13.04
C MET A 350 -19.80 5.78 -13.78
N ARG A 351 -20.17 4.79 -14.60
CA ARG A 351 -21.46 4.77 -15.28
C ARG A 351 -22.05 3.37 -15.24
N LEU A 352 -23.29 3.28 -14.75
CA LEU A 352 -24.07 2.07 -14.82
C LEU A 352 -24.63 1.92 -16.24
N PRO A 353 -24.56 0.72 -16.85
CA PRO A 353 -25.00 0.53 -18.24
C PRO A 353 -26.51 0.57 -18.45
N GLY A 354 -27.30 0.45 -17.38
CA GLY A 354 -28.77 0.49 -17.43
C GLY A 354 -29.41 -0.08 -16.16
N PRO A 355 -30.74 -0.07 -16.08
CA PRO A 355 -31.48 -0.68 -14.96
C PRO A 355 -31.11 -2.15 -14.78
N GLY A 356 -31.10 -2.63 -13.53
CA GLY A 356 -30.79 -4.02 -13.24
C GLY A 356 -30.19 -4.24 -11.87
N PHE A 357 -29.66 -5.44 -11.67
CA PHE A 357 -29.01 -5.84 -10.44
C PHE A 357 -27.56 -5.32 -10.39
N TYR A 358 -27.21 -4.72 -9.25
CA TYR A 358 -25.86 -4.30 -8.92
C TYR A 358 -25.50 -4.74 -7.51
N GLU A 359 -24.28 -5.23 -7.32
CA GLU A 359 -23.72 -5.41 -5.99
C GLU A 359 -23.00 -4.11 -5.58
N VAL A 360 -23.62 -3.32 -4.73
CA VAL A 360 -22.95 -2.16 -4.11
C VAL A 360 -21.87 -2.65 -3.19
N THR A 361 -20.64 -2.20 -3.39
CA THR A 361 -19.49 -2.58 -2.54
C THR A 361 -18.78 -1.37 -1.98
N GLY A 362 -18.15 -1.54 -0.83
CA GLY A 362 -17.35 -0.48 -0.22
C GLY A 362 -16.43 -0.98 0.88
N LEU A 363 -15.82 -0.03 1.55
CA LEU A 363 -14.88 -0.25 2.66
C LEU A 363 -15.35 0.54 3.88
N ALA A 364 -15.18 -0.05 5.07
CA ALA A 364 -15.45 0.60 6.35
C ALA A 364 -14.31 0.31 7.33
N TRP A 365 -13.99 1.26 8.21
CA TRP A 365 -12.92 1.12 9.19
C TRP A 365 -13.16 2.02 10.41
N SER A 366 -12.53 1.69 11.55
CA SER A 366 -12.51 2.52 12.75
C SER A 366 -11.20 2.29 13.53
N GLY A 367 -10.63 3.36 14.02
CA GLY A 367 -9.49 3.30 14.95
C GLY A 367 -9.86 2.87 16.37
N ARG A 368 -11.16 2.70 16.65
CA ARG A 368 -11.70 2.29 17.96
C ARG A 368 -11.91 0.79 18.07
N GLY A 369 -11.75 0.03 16.97
CA GLY A 369 -11.93 -1.42 16.99
C GLY A 369 -12.50 -1.97 15.70
N LYS A 370 -13.35 -3.01 15.80
CA LYS A 370 -14.01 -3.65 14.66
C LYS A 370 -15.19 -2.83 14.16
N ILE A 371 -15.48 -2.94 12.88
CA ILE A 371 -16.77 -2.52 12.34
C ILE A 371 -17.83 -3.54 12.79
N ALA A 372 -18.84 -3.07 13.50
CA ALA A 372 -19.95 -3.90 13.97
C ALA A 372 -21.01 -4.08 12.89
N ARG A 373 -21.32 -3.01 12.13
CA ARG A 373 -22.26 -3.05 11.00
C ARG A 373 -22.00 -1.92 10.02
N VAL A 374 -22.45 -2.12 8.80
CA VAL A 374 -22.59 -1.09 7.78
C VAL A 374 -24.03 -1.12 7.27
N GLU A 375 -24.61 0.05 7.13
CA GLU A 375 -25.95 0.25 6.59
C GLU A 375 -25.84 1.04 5.29
N ILE A 376 -26.66 0.69 4.30
CA ILE A 376 -26.74 1.34 2.99
C ILE A 376 -28.11 2.01 2.86
N SER A 377 -28.09 3.24 2.37
CA SER A 377 -29.27 3.94 1.86
C SER A 377 -29.15 4.08 0.35
N THR A 378 -30.23 3.93 -0.38
CA THR A 378 -30.32 4.17 -1.83
C THR A 378 -31.31 5.32 -2.16
N ASP A 379 -31.81 6.00 -1.14
CA ASP A 379 -32.87 7.01 -1.19
C ASP A 379 -32.52 8.32 -0.46
N SER A 380 -31.24 8.71 -0.45
CA SER A 380 -30.73 9.93 0.20
C SER A 380 -30.84 9.90 1.74
N GLY A 381 -30.66 8.75 2.36
CA GLY A 381 -30.69 8.63 3.82
C GLY A 381 -32.08 8.50 4.46
N LYS A 382 -33.13 8.37 3.66
CA LYS A 382 -34.52 8.23 4.17
C LYS A 382 -34.75 6.85 4.78
N SER A 383 -34.18 5.81 4.16
CA SER A 383 -34.22 4.45 4.68
C SER A 383 -32.82 3.82 4.66
N TRP A 384 -32.60 2.87 5.54
CA TRP A 384 -31.31 2.19 5.71
C TRP A 384 -31.51 0.67 5.84
N ALA A 385 -30.68 -0.09 5.15
CA ALA A 385 -30.67 -1.55 5.20
C ALA A 385 -29.26 -2.07 5.48
N LEU A 386 -29.17 -3.21 6.20
CA LEU A 386 -27.87 -3.79 6.56
C LEU A 386 -27.15 -4.35 5.34
N ALA A 387 -25.88 -4.04 5.21
CA ALA A 387 -24.96 -4.67 4.28
C ALA A 387 -24.31 -5.90 4.89
N SER A 388 -23.90 -6.86 4.07
CA SER A 388 -23.10 -8.00 4.48
C SER A 388 -21.64 -7.58 4.64
N LEU A 389 -21.01 -7.90 5.77
CA LEU A 389 -19.58 -7.69 5.99
C LEU A 389 -18.81 -8.92 5.51
N GLN A 390 -17.68 -8.70 4.84
CA GLN A 390 -16.79 -9.77 4.40
C GLN A 390 -15.89 -10.19 5.56
N GLU A 391 -15.94 -11.46 5.93
CA GLU A 391 -15.05 -12.05 6.95
C GLU A 391 -13.61 -12.24 6.42
N PRO A 392 -12.59 -12.17 7.28
CA PRO A 392 -12.67 -11.85 8.71
C PRO A 392 -12.81 -10.34 8.97
N VAL A 393 -13.69 -9.94 9.88
CA VAL A 393 -13.76 -8.57 10.38
C VAL A 393 -12.70 -8.37 11.46
N LEU A 394 -11.62 -7.68 11.11
CA LEU A 394 -10.49 -7.45 11.99
C LEU A 394 -10.60 -6.08 12.72
N PRO A 395 -10.12 -5.97 13.96
CA PRO A 395 -10.06 -4.69 14.64
C PRO A 395 -9.05 -3.76 13.96
N ILE A 396 -9.36 -2.46 13.94
CA ILE A 396 -8.46 -1.42 13.40
C ILE A 396 -7.98 -1.75 11.97
N SER A 397 -8.89 -2.30 11.17
CA SER A 397 -8.63 -2.71 9.80
C SER A 397 -9.81 -2.37 8.90
N GLN A 398 -9.55 -2.19 7.62
CA GLN A 398 -10.65 -2.04 6.67
C GLN A 398 -11.43 -3.35 6.56
N THR A 399 -12.75 -3.22 6.53
CA THR A 399 -13.68 -4.31 6.28
C THR A 399 -14.45 -4.01 5.01
N ARG A 400 -14.51 -4.97 4.10
CA ARG A 400 -15.31 -4.82 2.89
C ARG A 400 -16.76 -5.16 3.18
N PHE A 401 -17.69 -4.36 2.67
CA PHE A 401 -19.11 -4.64 2.72
C PHE A 401 -19.71 -4.80 1.32
N ARG A 402 -20.84 -5.50 1.25
CA ARG A 402 -21.58 -5.79 0.02
C ARG A 402 -23.07 -5.66 0.29
N PHE A 403 -23.77 -5.07 -0.68
CA PHE A 403 -25.23 -4.89 -0.59
C PHE A 403 -25.87 -5.12 -1.96
N PRO A 404 -26.84 -6.06 -2.08
CA PRO A 404 -27.57 -6.28 -3.31
C PRO A 404 -28.55 -5.13 -3.55
N TRP A 405 -28.49 -4.54 -4.73
CA TRP A 405 -29.34 -3.43 -5.12
C TRP A 405 -29.91 -3.64 -6.52
N ILE A 406 -31.23 -3.46 -6.66
CA ILE A 406 -31.89 -3.42 -7.95
C ILE A 406 -32.16 -1.96 -8.27
N TRP A 407 -31.42 -1.44 -9.24
CA TRP A 407 -31.64 -0.09 -9.73
C TRP A 407 -32.71 -0.09 -10.82
N ASP A 408 -33.71 0.74 -10.69
CA ASP A 408 -34.83 0.87 -11.61
C ASP A 408 -34.58 1.80 -12.81
N GLY A 409 -33.41 2.48 -12.84
CA GLY A 409 -33.04 3.45 -13.86
C GLY A 409 -33.38 4.89 -13.51
N GLY A 410 -34.08 5.12 -12.41
CA GLY A 410 -34.39 6.48 -11.92
C GLY A 410 -33.22 7.13 -11.16
N PRO A 411 -33.30 8.46 -10.91
CA PRO A 411 -32.30 9.14 -10.10
C PRO A 411 -32.23 8.56 -8.68
N ALA A 412 -31.03 8.31 -8.17
CA ALA A 412 -30.82 7.77 -6.85
C ALA A 412 -29.63 8.46 -6.16
N VAL A 413 -29.64 8.47 -4.83
CA VAL A 413 -28.47 8.86 -4.02
C VAL A 413 -28.14 7.71 -3.09
N ILE A 414 -26.97 7.13 -3.27
CA ILE A 414 -26.49 6.02 -2.44
C ILE A 414 -25.49 6.49 -1.41
N GLN A 415 -25.60 5.93 -0.20
CA GLN A 415 -24.79 6.28 0.96
C GLN A 415 -24.45 5.03 1.78
N SER A 416 -23.31 5.05 2.48
CA SER A 416 -23.00 4.04 3.50
C SER A 416 -22.75 4.71 4.84
N ARG A 417 -23.14 4.00 5.92
CA ARG A 417 -22.94 4.42 7.31
C ARG A 417 -22.36 3.27 8.13
N ALA A 418 -21.16 3.46 8.64
CA ALA A 418 -20.51 2.49 9.52
C ALA A 418 -20.85 2.74 11.00
N THR A 419 -20.97 1.67 11.77
CA THR A 419 -20.98 1.69 13.24
C THR A 419 -19.90 0.72 13.72
N ASP A 420 -19.03 1.15 14.62
CA ASP A 420 -18.00 0.30 15.21
C ASP A 420 -18.51 -0.44 16.48
N GLU A 421 -17.66 -1.32 17.02
CA GLU A 421 -18.00 -2.13 18.20
C GLU A 421 -18.18 -1.32 19.50
N THR A 422 -17.74 -0.05 19.52
CA THR A 422 -18.00 0.85 20.67
C THR A 422 -19.37 1.50 20.58
N GLY A 423 -20.10 1.28 19.46
CA GLY A 423 -21.41 1.89 19.21
C GLY A 423 -21.31 3.26 18.54
N TYR A 424 -20.12 3.76 18.23
CA TYR A 424 -19.98 5.02 17.50
C TYR A 424 -20.43 4.84 16.05
N ALA A 425 -21.40 5.65 15.65
CA ALA A 425 -21.94 5.67 14.28
C ALA A 425 -21.36 6.86 13.51
N GLN A 426 -21.01 6.62 12.26
CA GLN A 426 -20.54 7.65 11.31
C GLN A 426 -21.60 8.75 11.16
N PRO A 427 -21.24 10.03 11.39
CA PRO A 427 -22.18 11.15 11.38
C PRO A 427 -22.55 11.62 9.97
N THR A 428 -23.67 12.33 9.84
CA THR A 428 -23.96 13.15 8.66
C THR A 428 -23.10 14.42 8.66
N HIS A 429 -23.02 15.11 7.52
CA HIS A 429 -22.35 16.41 7.43
C HIS A 429 -22.96 17.42 8.41
N GLN A 430 -24.29 17.43 8.52
CA GLN A 430 -24.99 18.33 9.43
C GLN A 430 -24.61 18.09 10.89
N GLN A 431 -24.56 16.83 11.31
CA GLN A 431 -24.15 16.47 12.67
C GLN A 431 -22.71 16.90 12.97
N LEU A 432 -21.79 16.66 12.03
CA LEU A 432 -20.38 17.02 12.19
C LEU A 432 -20.18 18.55 12.23
N ILE A 433 -20.89 19.28 11.36
CA ILE A 433 -20.88 20.77 11.37
C ILE A 433 -21.48 21.30 12.66
N ALA A 434 -22.55 20.71 13.18
CA ALA A 434 -23.15 21.12 14.45
C ALA A 434 -22.18 20.93 15.64
N GLU A 435 -21.39 19.86 15.62
CA GLU A 435 -20.39 19.61 16.66
C GLU A 435 -19.18 20.56 16.58
N ARG A 436 -18.64 20.75 15.36
CA ARG A 436 -17.33 21.41 15.18
C ARG A 436 -17.42 22.79 14.52
N GLY A 437 -18.57 23.13 13.98
CA GLY A 437 -18.84 24.34 13.26
C GLY A 437 -18.43 24.30 11.79
N PRO A 438 -19.00 25.22 10.97
CA PRO A 438 -18.61 25.35 9.57
C PRO A 438 -17.21 25.96 9.47
N LEU A 439 -16.43 25.48 8.51
CA LEU A 439 -15.16 26.08 8.13
C LEU A 439 -15.33 26.98 6.89
N GLU A 440 -14.46 27.96 6.75
CA GLU A 440 -14.37 28.74 5.52
C GLU A 440 -14.03 27.86 4.32
N SER A 441 -14.52 28.22 3.15
CA SER A 441 -14.24 27.52 1.90
C SER A 441 -12.73 27.43 1.66
N GLY A 442 -12.23 26.22 1.41
CA GLY A 442 -10.80 25.95 1.19
C GLY A 442 -10.02 25.58 2.44
N SER A 443 -10.60 25.68 3.64
CA SER A 443 -10.00 25.17 4.87
C SER A 443 -10.04 23.65 4.91
N LEU A 444 -8.99 23.02 5.47
CA LEU A 444 -8.94 21.58 5.68
C LEU A 444 -9.56 21.25 7.05
N PHE A 445 -10.47 20.28 7.04
CA PHE A 445 -11.10 19.75 8.24
C PHE A 445 -10.48 18.37 8.55
N TYR A 446 -9.70 18.30 9.62
CA TYR A 446 -9.08 17.04 10.02
C TYR A 446 -10.12 16.09 10.64
N HIS A 447 -9.87 14.78 10.53
CA HIS A 447 -10.78 13.74 11.01
C HIS A 447 -12.20 13.87 10.43
N MET A 448 -12.29 14.26 9.16
CA MET A 448 -13.57 14.35 8.46
C MET A 448 -14.08 12.92 8.17
N ASN A 449 -15.15 12.51 8.86
CA ASN A 449 -15.75 11.20 8.75
C ASN A 449 -17.25 11.22 8.43
N ALA A 450 -17.77 12.34 7.92
CA ALA A 450 -19.17 12.41 7.52
C ALA A 450 -19.51 11.42 6.38
N ILE A 451 -20.78 11.02 6.31
CA ILE A 451 -21.31 10.11 5.29
C ILE A 451 -21.07 10.69 3.90
N GLN A 452 -20.42 9.91 3.03
CA GLN A 452 -20.22 10.21 1.61
C GLN A 452 -21.44 9.83 0.80
N SER A 453 -21.85 10.68 -0.13
CA SER A 453 -23.00 10.46 -1.03
C SER A 453 -22.56 10.39 -2.49
N TRP A 454 -23.11 9.40 -3.23
CA TRP A 454 -22.99 9.29 -4.67
C TRP A 454 -24.33 9.44 -5.34
N GLY A 455 -24.51 10.47 -6.15
CA GLY A 455 -25.71 10.69 -6.96
C GLY A 455 -25.62 9.93 -8.28
N ILE A 456 -26.66 9.18 -8.61
CA ILE A 456 -26.80 8.42 -9.85
C ILE A 456 -27.91 9.06 -10.67
N ALA A 457 -27.60 9.48 -11.90
CA ALA A 457 -28.55 10.06 -12.82
C ALA A 457 -29.25 8.98 -13.67
N GLU A 458 -30.34 9.33 -14.35
CA GLU A 458 -31.08 8.43 -15.23
C GLU A 458 -30.22 7.80 -16.35
N ASP A 459 -29.20 8.49 -16.81
CA ASP A 459 -28.25 7.98 -17.80
C ASP A 459 -27.19 7.03 -17.20
N GLY A 460 -27.29 6.71 -15.92
CA GLY A 460 -26.36 5.86 -15.17
C GLY A 460 -25.09 6.54 -14.72
N SER A 461 -24.85 7.81 -15.04
CA SER A 461 -23.65 8.54 -14.59
C SER A 461 -23.67 8.74 -13.08
N VAL A 462 -22.50 8.55 -12.43
CA VAL A 462 -22.35 8.66 -10.98
C VAL A 462 -21.49 9.87 -10.65
N LYS A 463 -21.96 10.71 -9.71
CA LYS A 463 -21.27 11.94 -9.31
C LYS A 463 -21.15 12.03 -7.80
N ASN A 464 -20.10 12.70 -7.34
CA ASN A 464 -20.01 13.15 -5.94
C ASN A 464 -21.07 14.22 -5.70
N VAL A 465 -21.94 13.97 -4.73
CA VAL A 465 -23.00 14.92 -4.33
C VAL A 465 -22.94 15.15 -2.84
N HIS A 466 -23.46 16.29 -2.38
CA HIS A 466 -23.48 16.63 -0.98
C HIS A 466 -24.93 16.60 -0.48
N THR A 467 -25.16 15.78 0.55
CA THR A 467 -26.42 15.76 1.30
C THR A 467 -26.10 16.20 2.71
N LEU A 468 -26.75 17.21 3.21
CA LEU A 468 -26.46 17.74 4.55
C LEU A 468 -26.97 16.83 5.68
N GLY A 469 -27.90 15.93 5.40
CA GLY A 469 -28.49 15.01 6.36
C GLY A 469 -30.00 14.92 6.23
#